data_53983fcd26daa3ad5aea3b669721493a
#
_entry.id   53983fcd26daa3ad5aea3b669721493a
#
_cell.length_a   1.000
_cell.length_b   1.000
_cell.length_c   1.000
_cell.angle_alpha   90.00
_cell.angle_beta   90.00
_cell.angle_gamma   90.00
#
_symmetry.space_group_name_H-M   'P 1'
#
loop_
_entity.id
_entity.type
_entity.pdbx_description
1 polymer ?
#
loop_
_entity_poly.entity_id
_entity_poly.type
_entity_poly.pdbx_seq_one_letter_code
_entity_poly.pdbx_strand_id
1 'polypeptide(L)'
;KPYDTLEEVIGIRPSKGSLAEYGVTYRQVDLLPDGSFDYDKIRENINEKTHLVTIQRSKGYQTRPTLSVQRIGELMVDNCYGEFVETMEPSDVGADMIVGSLIKNPGGGLAPIGGYIAGKKECVENAAYRLTSPGLGKEVGASLGILKDFYQGFFLAPTVTAGALKGAIFAANVYEKLGFAVVPNGTESRHDIIQAITFGQPEGVIGFCQGIQAAAPVDSHVTPEPWDMPGYDAQVIMAAGAFVSGSSIELSADGPIKPPYAVYFQGGLTWQHAKFGILKSLQVLVQKGLVTEEQIRKAM
;
A
#
# COMPACT_ATOMS: atom_id res chain seq x y z
N LYS A 1 6.30 -7.39 11.94
CA LYS A 1 5.40 -7.49 10.77
C LYS A 1 3.97 -7.76 11.26
N PRO A 2 2.95 -7.20 10.64
CA PRO A 2 1.56 -7.38 11.07
C PRO A 2 0.95 -8.74 10.67
N TYR A 3 1.61 -9.50 9.77
CA TYR A 3 1.15 -10.82 9.29
C TYR A 3 2.33 -11.68 8.85
N ASP A 4 2.17 -13.00 8.97
CA ASP A 4 3.22 -13.98 8.76
C ASP A 4 3.19 -14.64 7.36
N THR A 5 2.16 -14.41 6.56
CA THR A 5 1.94 -15.10 5.28
C THR A 5 3.14 -15.03 4.34
N LEU A 6 3.81 -13.87 4.24
CA LEU A 6 5.00 -13.75 3.42
C LEU A 6 6.14 -14.63 3.94
N GLU A 7 6.33 -14.69 5.25
CA GLU A 7 7.38 -15.51 5.88
C GLU A 7 7.17 -17.01 5.62
N GLU A 8 5.91 -17.44 5.57
CA GLU A 8 5.56 -18.82 5.23
C GLU A 8 5.86 -19.12 3.76
N VAL A 9 5.45 -18.25 2.83
CA VAL A 9 5.67 -18.44 1.39
C VAL A 9 7.16 -18.50 1.04
N ILE A 10 7.96 -17.57 1.55
CA ILE A 10 9.40 -17.52 1.27
C ILE A 10 10.22 -18.52 2.11
N GLY A 11 9.64 -19.17 3.12
CA GLY A 11 10.25 -20.25 3.87
C GLY A 11 11.07 -19.84 5.08
N ILE A 12 10.87 -18.65 5.64
CA ILE A 12 11.40 -18.29 6.98
C ILE A 12 10.73 -19.17 8.04
N ARG A 13 9.42 -19.37 7.92
CA ARG A 13 8.67 -20.36 8.68
C ARG A 13 8.33 -21.51 7.73
N PRO A 14 8.79 -22.73 7.97
CA PRO A 14 8.51 -23.86 7.08
C PRO A 14 7.01 -24.09 6.94
N SER A 15 6.48 -23.91 5.75
CA SER A 15 5.12 -24.27 5.39
C SER A 15 5.12 -25.09 4.11
N LYS A 16 4.07 -25.90 3.93
CA LYS A 16 3.92 -26.74 2.74
C LYS A 16 3.79 -25.85 1.49
N GLY A 17 4.62 -26.12 0.48
CA GLY A 17 4.65 -25.35 -0.76
C GLY A 17 5.49 -24.08 -0.69
N SER A 18 6.20 -23.83 0.40
CA SER A 18 7.12 -22.70 0.52
C SER A 18 8.37 -22.89 -0.33
N LEU A 19 9.08 -21.81 -0.62
CA LEU A 19 10.35 -21.85 -1.38
C LEU A 19 11.43 -22.68 -0.67
N ALA A 20 11.32 -22.86 0.65
CA ALA A 20 12.25 -23.70 1.41
C ALA A 20 12.20 -25.19 0.97
N GLU A 21 11.04 -25.70 0.53
CA GLU A 21 10.90 -27.08 -0.01
C GLU A 21 11.71 -27.28 -1.31
N TYR A 22 12.05 -26.19 -2.01
CA TYR A 22 12.85 -26.19 -3.23
C TYR A 22 14.32 -25.85 -2.98
N GLY A 23 14.76 -25.88 -1.72
CA GLY A 23 16.15 -25.61 -1.34
C GLY A 23 16.52 -24.13 -1.34
N VAL A 24 15.56 -23.21 -1.47
CA VAL A 24 15.79 -21.77 -1.36
C VAL A 24 15.89 -21.38 0.10
N THR A 25 16.98 -20.71 0.46
CA THR A 25 17.16 -20.15 1.81
C THR A 25 16.94 -18.65 1.78
N TYR A 26 16.33 -18.12 2.83
CA TYR A 26 16.03 -16.70 2.98
C TYR A 26 16.84 -16.09 4.12
N ARG A 27 17.31 -14.86 3.91
CA ARG A 27 17.91 -14.02 4.95
C ARG A 27 17.24 -12.66 4.97
N GLN A 28 16.97 -12.14 6.14
CA GLN A 28 16.39 -10.83 6.34
C GLN A 28 17.43 -9.87 6.91
N VAL A 29 17.47 -8.67 6.34
CA VAL A 29 18.17 -7.52 6.91
C VAL A 29 17.12 -6.54 7.38
N ASP A 30 17.09 -6.26 8.68
CA ASP A 30 16.14 -5.30 9.26
C ASP A 30 16.55 -3.88 8.91
N LEU A 31 15.57 -2.98 8.86
CA LEU A 31 15.81 -1.56 8.71
C LEU A 31 16.48 -0.99 9.97
N LEU A 32 17.25 0.08 9.80
CA LEU A 32 17.76 0.87 10.92
C LEU A 32 16.61 1.52 11.72
N PRO A 33 16.85 1.97 12.95
CA PRO A 33 15.81 2.57 13.80
C PRO A 33 15.11 3.80 13.18
N ASP A 34 15.78 4.49 12.27
CA ASP A 34 15.23 5.63 11.51
C ASP A 34 14.41 5.20 10.29
N GLY A 35 14.26 3.89 10.06
CA GLY A 35 13.55 3.32 8.92
C GLY A 35 14.35 3.27 7.62
N SER A 36 15.64 3.61 7.62
CA SER A 36 16.53 3.50 6.47
C SER A 36 17.11 2.09 6.32
N PHE A 37 17.71 1.81 5.15
CA PHE A 37 18.42 0.55 4.90
C PHE A 37 19.76 0.49 5.65
N ASP A 38 20.06 -0.66 6.22
CA ASP A 38 21.39 -1.02 6.70
C ASP A 38 22.24 -1.56 5.52
N TYR A 39 22.81 -0.64 4.74
CA TYR A 39 23.59 -0.99 3.55
C TYR A 39 24.80 -1.86 3.86
N ASP A 40 25.41 -1.71 5.03
CA ASP A 40 26.58 -2.50 5.40
C ASP A 40 26.16 -3.95 5.67
N LYS A 41 25.10 -4.17 6.44
CA LYS A 41 24.54 -5.51 6.61
C LYS A 41 24.02 -6.12 5.31
N ILE A 42 23.43 -5.33 4.41
CA ILE A 42 23.01 -5.83 3.10
C ILE A 42 24.24 -6.35 2.35
N ARG A 43 25.34 -5.59 2.26
CA ARG A 43 26.58 -6.03 1.59
C ARG A 43 27.16 -7.29 2.21
N GLU A 44 27.22 -7.39 3.55
CA GLU A 44 27.71 -8.57 4.26
C GLU A 44 26.89 -9.83 3.97
N ASN A 45 25.59 -9.67 3.70
CA ASN A 45 24.69 -10.79 3.42
C ASN A 45 24.64 -11.22 1.95
N ILE A 46 25.15 -10.40 1.02
CA ILE A 46 25.27 -10.77 -0.39
C ILE A 46 26.52 -11.62 -0.60
N ASN A 47 26.38 -12.78 -1.23
CA ASN A 47 27.47 -13.69 -1.57
C ASN A 47 27.16 -14.45 -2.87
N GLU A 48 28.07 -15.31 -3.32
CA GLU A 48 27.97 -16.08 -4.57
C GLU A 48 26.69 -16.95 -4.68
N LYS A 49 26.03 -17.24 -3.55
CA LYS A 49 24.77 -18.00 -3.51
C LYS A 49 23.53 -17.10 -3.44
N THR A 50 23.72 -15.79 -3.49
CA THR A 50 22.60 -14.84 -3.48
C THR A 50 22.08 -14.66 -4.90
N HIS A 51 20.92 -15.22 -5.20
CA HIS A 51 20.29 -15.16 -6.53
C HIS A 51 19.26 -14.06 -6.67
N LEU A 52 18.70 -13.60 -5.55
CA LEU A 52 17.64 -12.59 -5.55
C LEU A 52 17.71 -11.78 -4.28
N VAL A 53 17.64 -10.48 -4.41
CA VAL A 53 17.42 -9.55 -3.29
C VAL A 53 16.08 -8.84 -3.53
N THR A 54 15.25 -8.76 -2.51
CA THR A 54 13.91 -8.17 -2.62
C THR A 54 13.75 -6.98 -1.68
N ILE A 55 13.10 -5.94 -2.18
CA ILE A 55 12.69 -4.78 -1.38
C ILE A 55 11.18 -4.60 -1.52
N GLN A 56 10.52 -4.42 -0.38
CA GLN A 56 9.12 -4.02 -0.33
C GLN A 56 9.04 -2.53 0.02
N ARG A 57 8.53 -1.70 -0.87
CA ARG A 57 8.34 -0.26 -0.63
C ARG A 57 7.18 0.00 0.32
N SER A 58 6.11 -0.76 0.19
CA SER A 58 4.96 -0.66 1.11
C SER A 58 5.40 -0.80 2.56
N LYS A 59 4.93 0.10 3.41
CA LYS A 59 5.23 0.10 4.85
C LYS A 59 4.34 -0.84 5.67
N GLY A 60 3.34 -1.44 5.05
CA GLY A 60 2.33 -2.23 5.79
C GLY A 60 1.68 -1.37 6.87
N TYR A 61 1.45 -1.94 8.04
CA TYR A 61 0.93 -1.21 9.21
C TYR A 61 2.05 -0.67 10.12
N GLN A 62 3.07 -0.03 9.50
CA GLN A 62 4.17 0.61 10.23
C GLN A 62 4.13 2.12 10.05
N THR A 63 4.38 2.86 11.12
CA THR A 63 4.45 4.33 11.13
C THR A 63 5.88 4.79 10.81
N ARG A 64 6.44 4.32 9.70
CA ARG A 64 7.77 4.71 9.21
C ARG A 64 7.67 5.45 7.88
N PRO A 65 8.66 6.27 7.49
CA PRO A 65 8.74 6.84 6.15
C PRO A 65 8.80 5.73 5.09
N THR A 66 8.19 5.99 3.94
CA THR A 66 8.34 5.12 2.77
C THR A 66 9.67 5.40 2.09
N LEU A 67 10.26 4.36 1.50
CA LEU A 67 11.55 4.45 0.85
C LEU A 67 11.42 5.19 -0.50
N SER A 68 12.24 6.22 -0.72
CA SER A 68 12.32 6.89 -2.01
C SER A 68 12.99 6.00 -3.05
N VAL A 69 12.67 6.22 -4.33
CA VAL A 69 13.29 5.51 -5.47
C VAL A 69 14.81 5.67 -5.46
N GLN A 70 15.32 6.85 -5.16
CA GLN A 70 16.75 7.15 -5.15
C GLN A 70 17.58 6.32 -4.14
N ARG A 71 16.91 5.68 -3.18
CA ARG A 71 17.55 4.83 -2.15
C ARG A 71 17.50 3.35 -2.48
N ILE A 72 17.00 2.98 -3.66
CA ILE A 72 16.84 1.59 -4.10
C ILE A 72 17.99 1.28 -5.08
N GLY A 73 18.73 0.22 -4.84
CA GLY A 73 19.79 -0.28 -5.74
C GLY A 73 19.34 -1.53 -6.53
N GLU A 74 20.30 -2.30 -7.11
CA GLU A 74 20.08 -3.50 -7.95
C GLU A 74 19.18 -4.55 -7.24
N LEU A 75 17.88 -4.68 -7.59
CA LEU A 75 16.96 -5.53 -6.82
C LEU A 75 15.61 -5.73 -7.50
N MET A 76 14.89 -6.78 -7.09
CA MET A 76 13.45 -6.87 -7.31
C MET A 76 12.70 -6.00 -6.30
N VAL A 77 11.84 -5.13 -6.79
CA VAL A 77 11.09 -4.17 -5.97
C VAL A 77 9.59 -4.44 -6.06
N ASP A 78 8.94 -4.73 -4.93
CA ASP A 78 7.49 -4.57 -4.81
C ASP A 78 7.21 -3.06 -4.69
N ASN A 79 6.70 -2.48 -5.78
CA ASN A 79 6.50 -1.05 -5.95
C ASN A 79 5.10 -0.56 -5.54
N CYS A 80 4.27 -1.45 -5.02
CA CYS A 80 2.90 -1.12 -4.64
C CYS A 80 2.79 0.18 -3.84
N TYR A 81 1.88 1.07 -4.26
CA TYR A 81 1.60 2.41 -3.75
C TYR A 81 2.61 3.49 -4.12
N GLY A 82 3.76 3.13 -4.69
CA GLY A 82 4.81 4.07 -5.08
C GLY A 82 4.74 4.52 -6.53
N GLU A 83 4.01 3.81 -7.38
CA GLU A 83 3.94 4.08 -8.81
C GLU A 83 3.36 5.47 -9.09
N PHE A 84 3.97 6.22 -9.97
CA PHE A 84 3.61 7.59 -10.39
C PHE A 84 3.66 8.64 -9.26
N VAL A 85 4.28 8.33 -8.13
CA VAL A 85 4.45 9.29 -7.02
C VAL A 85 5.69 10.14 -7.22
N GLU A 86 6.77 9.52 -7.67
CA GLU A 86 8.04 10.19 -8.00
C GLU A 86 8.21 10.31 -9.52
N THR A 87 9.15 11.12 -9.97
CA THR A 87 9.48 11.31 -11.39
C THR A 87 10.32 10.18 -11.98
N MET A 88 10.74 9.25 -11.16
CA MET A 88 11.52 8.06 -11.50
C MET A 88 10.85 6.83 -10.89
N GLU A 89 10.96 5.71 -11.58
CA GLU A 89 10.56 4.40 -11.06
C GLU A 89 11.82 3.60 -10.66
N PRO A 90 11.69 2.55 -9.84
CA PRO A 90 12.86 1.79 -9.37
C PRO A 90 13.74 1.24 -10.48
N SER A 91 13.20 0.94 -11.67
CA SER A 91 13.98 0.53 -12.85
C SER A 91 14.96 1.60 -13.36
N ASP A 92 14.62 2.90 -13.15
CA ASP A 92 15.47 4.02 -13.61
C ASP A 92 16.75 4.16 -12.76
N VAL A 93 16.74 3.56 -11.56
CA VAL A 93 17.87 3.61 -10.61
C VAL A 93 18.52 2.25 -10.40
N GLY A 94 18.26 1.28 -11.28
CA GLY A 94 19.00 0.02 -11.33
C GLY A 94 18.23 -1.21 -10.87
N ALA A 95 16.97 -1.13 -10.46
CA ALA A 95 16.18 -2.32 -10.16
C ALA A 95 16.04 -3.20 -11.42
N ASP A 96 16.37 -4.48 -11.28
CA ASP A 96 16.28 -5.44 -12.38
C ASP A 96 14.83 -5.80 -12.72
N MET A 97 13.98 -5.81 -11.71
CA MET A 97 12.57 -6.16 -11.85
C MET A 97 11.71 -5.38 -10.83
N ILE A 98 10.59 -4.88 -11.32
CA ILE A 98 9.56 -4.21 -10.52
C ILE A 98 8.32 -5.06 -10.63
N VAL A 99 7.65 -5.27 -9.50
CA VAL A 99 6.35 -5.93 -9.44
C VAL A 99 5.34 -5.06 -8.70
N GLY A 100 4.08 -5.18 -9.05
CA GLY A 100 3.02 -4.44 -8.37
C GLY A 100 1.63 -4.91 -8.78
N SER A 101 0.63 -4.28 -8.20
CA SER A 101 -0.77 -4.62 -8.40
C SER A 101 -1.46 -3.62 -9.33
N LEU A 102 -2.20 -4.15 -10.32
CA LEU A 102 -3.00 -3.32 -11.22
C LEU A 102 -4.29 -2.78 -10.56
N ILE A 103 -4.76 -3.38 -9.46
CA ILE A 103 -5.89 -2.81 -8.70
C ILE A 103 -5.47 -1.65 -7.77
N LYS A 104 -4.22 -1.20 -7.87
CA LYS A 104 -3.66 -0.03 -7.17
C LYS A 104 -3.36 1.09 -8.16
N ASN A 105 -2.33 1.89 -7.88
CA ASN A 105 -1.99 3.07 -8.68
C ASN A 105 -1.99 2.80 -10.19
N PRO A 106 -1.29 1.77 -10.72
CA PRO A 106 -1.14 1.62 -12.17
C PRO A 106 -2.44 1.33 -12.92
N GLY A 107 -3.44 0.78 -12.25
CA GLY A 107 -4.73 0.49 -12.87
C GLY A 107 -5.69 1.67 -12.92
N GLY A 108 -5.35 2.82 -12.27
CA GLY A 108 -6.15 4.04 -12.34
C GLY A 108 -7.62 3.89 -11.93
N GLY A 109 -7.93 2.87 -11.12
CA GLY A 109 -9.29 2.52 -10.70
C GLY A 109 -10.14 1.83 -11.77
N LEU A 110 -9.57 1.49 -12.94
CA LEU A 110 -10.29 0.80 -14.01
C LEU A 110 -9.88 -0.67 -14.17
N ALA A 111 -8.65 -1.02 -13.81
CA ALA A 111 -8.20 -2.40 -13.90
C ALA A 111 -8.95 -3.28 -12.89
N PRO A 112 -9.73 -4.28 -13.35
CA PRO A 112 -10.59 -5.06 -12.47
C PRO A 112 -9.83 -6.12 -11.65
N ILE A 113 -8.59 -6.44 -12.06
CA ILE A 113 -7.77 -7.52 -11.51
C ILE A 113 -6.33 -7.35 -11.98
N GLY A 114 -5.43 -8.11 -11.41
CA GLY A 114 -4.12 -8.40 -11.99
C GLY A 114 -2.96 -7.71 -11.29
N GLY A 115 -1.78 -8.07 -11.75
CA GLY A 115 -0.52 -7.49 -11.37
C GLY A 115 0.32 -7.19 -12.61
N TYR A 116 1.43 -6.52 -12.42
CA TYR A 116 2.41 -6.27 -13.48
C TYR A 116 3.80 -6.69 -13.03
N ILE A 117 4.61 -7.04 -14.01
CA ILE A 117 6.04 -7.22 -13.87
C ILE A 117 6.71 -6.40 -14.96
N ALA A 118 7.61 -5.52 -14.60
CA ALA A 118 8.40 -4.70 -15.52
C ALA A 118 9.88 -4.75 -15.16
N GLY A 119 10.78 -4.53 -16.13
CA GLY A 119 12.21 -4.54 -15.89
C GLY A 119 12.99 -5.16 -17.04
N LYS A 120 14.15 -5.77 -16.71
CA LYS A 120 15.01 -6.43 -17.68
C LYS A 120 14.26 -7.55 -18.40
N LYS A 121 14.48 -7.65 -19.72
CA LYS A 121 13.79 -8.61 -20.58
C LYS A 121 13.90 -10.05 -20.06
N GLU A 122 15.09 -10.46 -19.66
CA GLU A 122 15.34 -11.82 -19.14
C GLU A 122 14.50 -12.11 -17.89
N CYS A 123 14.45 -11.17 -16.94
CA CYS A 123 13.66 -11.32 -15.71
C CYS A 123 12.17 -11.44 -16.00
N VAL A 124 11.66 -10.59 -16.90
CA VAL A 124 10.23 -10.60 -17.30
C VAL A 124 9.86 -11.88 -18.05
N GLU A 125 10.71 -12.36 -18.96
CA GLU A 125 10.49 -13.60 -19.68
C GLU A 125 10.52 -14.82 -18.75
N ASN A 126 11.49 -14.91 -17.84
CA ASN A 126 11.56 -15.97 -16.85
C ASN A 126 10.32 -15.99 -15.96
N ALA A 127 9.86 -14.83 -15.51
CA ALA A 127 8.63 -14.71 -14.74
C ALA A 127 7.40 -15.17 -15.55
N ALA A 128 7.31 -14.81 -16.83
CA ALA A 128 6.21 -15.22 -17.70
C ALA A 128 6.14 -16.76 -17.87
N TYR A 129 7.29 -17.41 -18.07
CA TYR A 129 7.33 -18.88 -18.15
C TYR A 129 6.92 -19.56 -16.85
N ARG A 130 7.15 -18.93 -15.70
CA ARG A 130 6.76 -19.48 -14.40
C ARG A 130 5.30 -19.24 -14.05
N LEU A 131 4.76 -18.08 -14.41
CA LEU A 131 3.38 -17.67 -14.08
C LEU A 131 2.32 -18.26 -15.01
N THR A 132 2.72 -18.68 -16.19
CA THR A 132 1.84 -19.27 -17.21
C THR A 132 2.08 -20.78 -17.35
N SER A 133 1.93 -21.32 -18.53
CA SER A 133 2.22 -22.74 -18.82
C SER A 133 3.67 -22.91 -19.27
N PRO A 134 4.36 -23.98 -18.86
CA PRO A 134 5.72 -24.28 -19.31
C PRO A 134 5.82 -24.26 -20.84
N GLY A 135 6.81 -23.52 -21.37
CA GLY A 135 7.06 -23.40 -22.80
C GLY A 135 6.20 -22.38 -23.55
N LEU A 136 5.14 -21.84 -22.96
CA LEU A 136 4.27 -20.85 -23.60
C LEU A 136 4.64 -19.40 -23.24
N GLY A 137 5.07 -19.15 -22.01
CA GLY A 137 5.38 -17.80 -21.55
C GLY A 137 4.20 -16.84 -21.77
N LYS A 138 4.48 -15.73 -22.45
CA LYS A 138 3.46 -14.69 -22.74
C LYS A 138 2.44 -15.06 -23.85
N GLU A 139 2.62 -16.16 -24.54
CA GLU A 139 1.76 -16.60 -25.65
C GLU A 139 0.58 -17.45 -25.16
N VAL A 140 -0.20 -16.92 -24.23
CA VAL A 140 -1.25 -17.67 -23.51
C VAL A 140 -2.67 -17.44 -24.02
N GLY A 141 -2.85 -16.80 -25.17
CA GLY A 141 -4.14 -16.64 -25.82
C GLY A 141 -4.87 -15.33 -25.44
N ALA A 142 -6.21 -15.34 -25.59
CA ALA A 142 -7.04 -14.16 -25.48
C ALA A 142 -7.15 -13.65 -24.03
N SER A 143 -7.11 -12.32 -23.86
CA SER A 143 -7.24 -11.63 -22.59
C SER A 143 -8.70 -11.42 -22.12
N LEU A 144 -9.66 -12.03 -22.77
CA LEU A 144 -11.11 -11.93 -22.47
C LEU A 144 -11.65 -10.48 -22.46
N GLY A 145 -11.02 -9.58 -23.21
CA GLY A 145 -11.49 -8.19 -23.39
C GLY A 145 -11.05 -7.20 -22.28
N ILE A 146 -10.32 -7.62 -21.27
CA ILE A 146 -9.92 -6.74 -20.13
C ILE A 146 -8.78 -5.77 -20.46
N LEU A 147 -8.06 -5.96 -21.58
CA LEU A 147 -6.92 -5.12 -21.95
C LEU A 147 -7.29 -3.64 -22.12
N LYS A 148 -8.50 -3.34 -22.59
CA LYS A 148 -8.97 -1.95 -22.70
C LYS A 148 -8.94 -1.25 -21.36
N ASP A 149 -9.45 -1.90 -20.32
CA ASP A 149 -9.52 -1.32 -18.97
C ASP A 149 -8.11 -1.15 -18.37
N PHE A 150 -7.21 -2.10 -18.64
CA PHE A 150 -5.80 -1.98 -18.25
C PHE A 150 -5.12 -0.79 -18.91
N TYR A 151 -5.21 -0.64 -20.22
CA TYR A 151 -4.57 0.47 -20.94
C TYR A 151 -5.18 1.82 -20.60
N GLN A 152 -6.50 1.90 -20.53
CA GLN A 152 -7.18 3.14 -20.16
C GLN A 152 -6.89 3.51 -18.70
N GLY A 153 -6.88 2.54 -17.79
CA GLY A 153 -6.51 2.72 -16.41
C GLY A 153 -5.07 3.22 -16.26
N PHE A 154 -4.14 2.58 -16.96
CA PHE A 154 -2.74 3.00 -16.97
C PHE A 154 -2.55 4.43 -17.50
N PHE A 155 -3.27 4.80 -18.56
CA PHE A 155 -3.27 6.17 -19.08
C PHE A 155 -3.77 7.19 -18.05
N LEU A 156 -4.78 6.85 -17.26
CA LEU A 156 -5.35 7.73 -16.23
C LEU A 156 -4.56 7.71 -14.92
N ALA A 157 -3.75 6.69 -14.69
CA ALA A 157 -3.07 6.42 -13.42
C ALA A 157 -2.29 7.61 -12.84
N PRO A 158 -1.51 8.40 -13.61
CA PRO A 158 -0.80 9.55 -13.07
C PRO A 158 -1.76 10.61 -12.48
N THR A 159 -2.88 10.86 -13.15
CA THR A 159 -3.89 11.83 -12.69
C THR A 159 -4.62 11.33 -11.45
N VAL A 160 -4.97 10.05 -11.41
CA VAL A 160 -5.65 9.43 -10.26
C VAL A 160 -4.71 9.39 -9.06
N THR A 161 -3.46 9.00 -9.25
CA THR A 161 -2.43 9.00 -8.18
C THR A 161 -2.20 10.41 -7.63
N ALA A 162 -2.14 11.42 -8.49
CA ALA A 162 -2.04 12.81 -8.05
C ALA A 162 -3.25 13.27 -7.23
N GLY A 163 -4.44 12.79 -7.56
CA GLY A 163 -5.67 13.00 -6.77
C GLY A 163 -5.58 12.34 -5.38
N ALA A 164 -5.12 11.10 -5.32
CA ALA A 164 -4.89 10.36 -4.07
C ALA A 164 -3.82 11.05 -3.19
N LEU A 165 -2.70 11.50 -3.78
CA LEU A 165 -1.68 12.27 -3.06
C LEU A 165 -2.22 13.55 -2.43
N LYS A 166 -3.03 14.32 -3.18
CA LYS A 166 -3.70 15.51 -2.63
C LYS A 166 -4.61 15.16 -1.47
N GLY A 167 -5.32 14.02 -1.56
CA GLY A 167 -6.13 13.49 -0.48
C GLY A 167 -5.31 13.16 0.77
N ALA A 168 -4.19 12.46 0.61
CA ALA A 168 -3.29 12.12 1.68
C ALA A 168 -2.68 13.36 2.37
N ILE A 169 -2.23 14.37 1.59
CA ILE A 169 -1.72 15.64 2.11
C ILE A 169 -2.82 16.41 2.86
N PHE A 170 -4.03 16.42 2.33
CA PHE A 170 -5.16 17.08 2.99
C PHE A 170 -5.51 16.38 4.32
N ALA A 171 -5.52 15.06 4.34
CA ALA A 171 -5.74 14.28 5.57
C ALA A 171 -4.66 14.61 6.62
N ALA A 172 -3.38 14.61 6.22
CA ALA A 172 -2.28 14.98 7.11
C ALA A 172 -2.52 16.37 7.74
N ASN A 173 -2.76 17.38 6.91
CA ASN A 173 -2.96 18.75 7.39
C ASN A 173 -4.19 18.89 8.32
N VAL A 174 -5.29 18.22 8.01
CA VAL A 174 -6.51 18.26 8.84
C VAL A 174 -6.25 17.65 10.20
N TYR A 175 -5.72 16.43 10.24
CA TYR A 175 -5.57 15.68 11.48
C TYR A 175 -4.38 16.18 12.32
N GLU A 176 -3.30 16.65 11.71
CA GLU A 176 -2.20 17.30 12.42
C GLU A 176 -2.66 18.58 13.12
N LYS A 177 -3.43 19.44 12.47
CA LYS A 177 -4.02 20.65 13.07
C LYS A 177 -4.99 20.34 14.24
N LEU A 178 -5.64 19.20 14.19
CA LEU A 178 -6.49 18.71 15.28
C LEU A 178 -5.70 18.10 16.46
N GLY A 179 -4.36 18.00 16.33
CA GLY A 179 -3.47 17.51 17.38
C GLY A 179 -3.17 16.01 17.33
N PHE A 180 -3.51 15.32 16.24
CA PHE A 180 -3.14 13.92 16.03
C PHE A 180 -1.75 13.79 15.41
N ALA A 181 -1.03 12.74 15.79
CA ALA A 181 0.23 12.40 15.13
C ALA A 181 -0.05 11.80 13.74
N VAL A 182 0.67 12.29 12.73
CA VAL A 182 0.52 11.87 11.33
C VAL A 182 1.88 11.54 10.70
N VAL A 183 1.91 10.55 9.81
CA VAL A 183 3.14 10.18 9.09
C VAL A 183 2.78 9.82 7.64
N PRO A 184 3.38 10.50 6.66
CA PRO A 184 4.16 11.72 6.71
C PRO A 184 3.32 12.92 7.19
N ASN A 185 3.96 14.00 7.63
CA ASN A 185 3.25 15.24 7.91
C ASN A 185 2.84 15.97 6.61
N GLY A 186 2.12 17.09 6.74
CA GLY A 186 1.57 17.80 5.59
C GLY A 186 2.61 18.41 4.63
N THR A 187 3.89 18.53 5.04
CA THR A 187 4.98 19.17 4.29
C THR A 187 6.11 18.22 3.91
N GLU A 188 6.13 17.01 4.45
CA GLU A 188 7.15 16.01 4.12
C GLU A 188 7.00 15.47 2.70
N SER A 189 8.13 15.11 2.10
CA SER A 189 8.17 14.40 0.82
C SER A 189 7.47 13.05 0.93
N ARG A 190 6.74 12.69 -0.11
CA ARG A 190 5.97 11.45 -0.18
C ARG A 190 6.51 10.52 -1.24
N HIS A 191 6.52 9.24 -0.93
CA HIS A 191 7.00 8.17 -1.80
C HIS A 191 5.94 7.06 -1.98
N ASP A 192 4.76 7.28 -1.41
CA ASP A 192 3.54 6.50 -1.60
C ASP A 192 2.30 7.38 -1.40
N ILE A 193 1.11 6.80 -1.59
CA ILE A 193 -0.19 7.48 -1.41
C ILE A 193 -0.79 7.28 -0.01
N ILE A 194 -0.08 6.64 0.91
CA ILE A 194 -0.62 6.23 2.22
C ILE A 194 -0.41 7.34 3.25
N GLN A 195 -1.46 7.65 4.00
CA GLN A 195 -1.42 8.53 5.16
C GLN A 195 -1.73 7.76 6.43
N ALA A 196 -0.74 7.65 7.32
CA ALA A 196 -0.96 7.15 8.66
C ALA A 196 -1.44 8.28 9.60
N ILE A 197 -2.44 7.99 10.43
CA ILE A 197 -3.00 8.91 11.44
C ILE A 197 -3.13 8.11 12.74
N THR A 198 -2.47 8.56 13.80
CA THR A 198 -2.48 7.88 15.11
C THR A 198 -3.51 8.52 16.02
N PHE A 199 -4.49 7.73 16.44
CA PHE A 199 -5.55 8.18 17.33
C PHE A 199 -5.27 7.88 18.81
N GLY A 200 -4.36 6.95 19.13
CA GLY A 200 -4.02 6.56 20.49
C GLY A 200 -5.09 5.70 21.19
N GLN A 201 -6.22 5.44 20.54
CA GLN A 201 -7.33 4.66 21.08
C GLN A 201 -8.12 3.96 19.94
N PRO A 202 -8.71 2.78 20.19
CA PRO A 202 -9.38 1.99 19.16
C PRO A 202 -10.59 2.70 18.56
N GLU A 203 -11.34 3.46 19.35
CA GLU A 203 -12.55 4.18 18.91
C GLU A 203 -12.24 5.19 17.80
N GLY A 204 -11.05 5.80 17.81
CA GLY A 204 -10.58 6.72 16.78
C GLY A 204 -10.37 6.00 15.44
N VAL A 205 -9.72 4.85 15.45
CA VAL A 205 -9.51 4.01 14.26
C VAL A 205 -10.85 3.57 13.69
N ILE A 206 -11.74 3.05 14.55
CA ILE A 206 -13.09 2.60 14.18
C ILE A 206 -13.90 3.75 13.59
N GLY A 207 -13.96 4.90 14.28
CA GLY A 207 -14.74 6.06 13.83
C GLY A 207 -14.25 6.62 12.50
N PHE A 208 -12.93 6.67 12.29
CA PHE A 208 -12.34 7.10 11.03
C PHE A 208 -12.76 6.17 9.88
N CYS A 209 -12.57 4.85 10.03
CA CYS A 209 -12.93 3.87 9.00
C CYS A 209 -14.43 3.90 8.70
N GLN A 210 -15.29 4.02 9.72
CA GLN A 210 -16.74 4.16 9.52
C GLN A 210 -17.08 5.43 8.73
N GLY A 211 -16.40 6.53 8.96
CA GLY A 211 -16.57 7.77 8.19
C GLY A 211 -16.13 7.63 6.73
N ILE A 212 -15.01 6.97 6.47
CA ILE A 212 -14.54 6.68 5.11
C ILE A 212 -15.54 5.75 4.39
N GLN A 213 -16.01 4.69 5.04
CA GLN A 213 -17.02 3.79 4.48
C GLN A 213 -18.32 4.53 4.13
N ALA A 214 -18.78 5.42 5.00
CA ALA A 214 -19.96 6.23 4.74
C ALA A 214 -19.81 7.22 3.57
N ALA A 215 -18.58 7.46 3.10
CA ALA A 215 -18.27 8.25 1.92
C ALA A 215 -17.97 7.41 0.68
N ALA A 216 -17.93 6.10 0.79
CA ALA A 216 -17.58 5.20 -0.31
C ALA A 216 -18.66 5.22 -1.42
N PRO A 217 -18.28 4.94 -2.69
CA PRO A 217 -19.23 4.89 -3.79
C PRO A 217 -20.10 3.63 -3.76
N VAL A 218 -19.63 2.57 -3.10
CA VAL A 218 -20.29 1.28 -2.96
C VAL A 218 -20.45 0.98 -1.48
N ASP A 219 -21.57 0.39 -1.09
CA ASP A 219 -21.84 -0.05 0.29
C ASP A 219 -21.67 1.04 1.37
N SER A 220 -21.93 2.31 1.03
CA SER A 220 -21.85 3.43 1.98
C SER A 220 -22.81 3.33 3.17
N HIS A 221 -23.82 2.50 3.08
CA HIS A 221 -24.81 2.22 4.13
C HIS A 221 -24.31 1.17 5.15
N VAL A 222 -23.23 0.45 4.82
CA VAL A 222 -22.64 -0.56 5.71
C VAL A 222 -21.75 0.13 6.75
N THR A 223 -21.81 -0.36 7.98
CA THR A 223 -20.94 0.10 9.07
C THR A 223 -19.89 -0.96 9.32
N PRO A 224 -18.61 -0.69 8.99
CA PRO A 224 -17.54 -1.66 9.23
C PRO A 224 -17.26 -1.79 10.72
N GLU A 225 -16.88 -3.01 11.13
CA GLU A 225 -16.49 -3.34 12.49
C GLU A 225 -15.16 -4.11 12.48
N PRO A 226 -14.38 -4.06 13.57
CA PRO A 226 -13.18 -4.88 13.70
C PRO A 226 -13.51 -6.38 13.65
N TRP A 227 -12.68 -7.16 12.97
CA TRP A 227 -12.83 -8.60 12.85
C TRP A 227 -11.48 -9.32 12.79
N ASP A 228 -11.47 -10.61 13.11
CA ASP A 228 -10.28 -11.44 13.07
C ASP A 228 -9.96 -11.78 11.61
N MET A 229 -8.87 -11.21 11.09
CA MET A 229 -8.43 -11.46 9.74
C MET A 229 -7.34 -12.52 9.72
N PRO A 230 -7.43 -13.56 8.87
CA PRO A 230 -6.41 -14.59 8.77
C PRO A 230 -5.01 -14.00 8.52
N GLY A 231 -4.02 -14.45 9.28
CA GLY A 231 -2.63 -14.01 9.17
C GLY A 231 -2.29 -12.72 9.91
N TYR A 232 -3.23 -12.12 10.63
CA TYR A 232 -2.98 -10.94 11.46
C TYR A 232 -2.98 -11.30 12.96
N ASP A 233 -2.16 -10.60 13.72
CA ASP A 233 -2.00 -10.80 15.18
C ASP A 233 -2.98 -9.97 16.03
N ALA A 234 -3.82 -9.16 15.38
CA ALA A 234 -4.85 -8.34 15.99
C ALA A 234 -6.04 -8.20 15.04
N GLN A 235 -7.20 -7.86 15.60
CA GLN A 235 -8.35 -7.49 14.77
C GLN A 235 -8.03 -6.31 13.88
N VAL A 236 -8.59 -6.30 12.68
CA VAL A 236 -8.45 -5.24 11.69
C VAL A 236 -9.82 -4.70 11.32
N ILE A 237 -9.94 -3.38 11.17
CA ILE A 237 -11.11 -2.75 10.57
C ILE A 237 -10.73 -2.24 9.18
N MET A 238 -11.63 -2.40 8.22
CA MET A 238 -11.46 -1.94 6.84
C MET A 238 -12.67 -1.16 6.36
N ALA A 239 -12.41 0.00 5.72
CA ALA A 239 -13.36 0.73 4.90
C ALA A 239 -12.94 0.54 3.45
N ALA A 240 -13.69 -0.27 2.70
CA ALA A 240 -13.32 -0.75 1.36
C ALA A 240 -14.51 -0.78 0.40
N GLY A 241 -15.35 0.24 0.43
CA GLY A 241 -16.48 0.39 -0.49
C GLY A 241 -16.03 0.85 -1.88
N ALA A 242 -15.38 -0.04 -2.62
CA ALA A 242 -14.75 0.20 -3.90
C ALA A 242 -15.49 -0.51 -5.05
N PHE A 243 -15.42 0.02 -6.28
CA PHE A 243 -15.93 -0.64 -7.49
C PHE A 243 -15.15 -1.91 -7.80
N VAL A 244 -13.84 -1.89 -7.56
CA VAL A 244 -12.97 -3.05 -7.71
C VAL A 244 -12.59 -3.57 -6.34
N SER A 245 -12.97 -4.82 -6.04
CA SER A 245 -12.68 -5.44 -4.75
C SER A 245 -11.18 -5.41 -4.43
N GLY A 246 -10.84 -4.88 -3.25
CA GLY A 246 -9.46 -4.73 -2.79
C GLY A 246 -8.69 -3.56 -3.40
N SER A 247 -9.32 -2.72 -4.23
CA SER A 247 -8.70 -1.55 -4.82
C SER A 247 -8.39 -0.49 -3.77
N SER A 248 -7.10 -0.23 -3.57
CA SER A 248 -6.62 0.79 -2.63
C SER A 248 -6.29 2.13 -3.28
N ILE A 249 -6.38 2.24 -4.62
CA ILE A 249 -6.37 3.54 -5.29
C ILE A 249 -7.75 4.22 -5.22
N GLU A 250 -8.80 3.46 -4.97
CA GLU A 250 -10.10 4.00 -4.59
C GLU A 250 -10.09 4.43 -3.12
N LEU A 251 -11.08 5.19 -2.70
CA LEU A 251 -11.17 5.69 -1.33
C LEU A 251 -11.24 4.52 -0.34
N SER A 252 -10.22 4.38 0.50
CA SER A 252 -10.14 3.31 1.48
C SER A 252 -9.37 3.72 2.74
N ALA A 253 -9.63 3.03 3.82
CA ALA A 253 -8.87 3.14 5.06
C ALA A 253 -8.95 1.82 5.82
N ASP A 254 -7.86 1.45 6.46
CA ASP A 254 -7.79 0.28 7.30
C ASP A 254 -6.84 0.50 8.48
N GLY A 255 -6.95 -0.32 9.50
CA GLY A 255 -6.03 -0.28 10.62
C GLY A 255 -6.23 -1.44 11.59
N PRO A 256 -5.12 -1.92 12.19
CA PRO A 256 -5.17 -2.93 13.25
C PRO A 256 -5.64 -2.30 14.57
N ILE A 257 -6.46 -3.03 15.31
CA ILE A 257 -6.95 -2.61 16.63
C ILE A 257 -5.91 -3.00 17.69
N LYS A 258 -4.77 -2.33 17.63
CA LYS A 258 -3.68 -2.47 18.61
C LYS A 258 -2.88 -1.17 18.73
N PRO A 259 -2.18 -0.93 19.84
CA PRO A 259 -1.32 0.24 19.97
C PRO A 259 -0.32 0.35 18.81
N PRO A 260 -0.06 1.55 18.29
CA PRO A 260 -0.50 2.86 18.79
C PRO A 260 -1.88 3.31 18.30
N TYR A 261 -2.72 2.41 17.76
CA TYR A 261 -4.05 2.69 17.20
C TYR A 261 -3.99 3.70 16.06
N ALA A 262 -3.30 3.31 15.02
CA ALA A 262 -3.16 4.09 13.80
C ALA A 262 -4.06 3.54 12.69
N VAL A 263 -4.61 4.45 11.90
CA VAL A 263 -5.31 4.14 10.65
C VAL A 263 -4.43 4.50 9.47
N TYR A 264 -4.58 3.77 8.38
CA TYR A 264 -3.88 3.98 7.12
C TYR A 264 -4.91 4.34 6.04
N PHE A 265 -5.00 5.63 5.76
CA PHE A 265 -5.86 6.20 4.72
C PHE A 265 -5.13 6.21 3.39
N GLN A 266 -5.85 5.91 2.30
CA GLN A 266 -5.29 5.88 0.97
C GLN A 266 -6.35 6.05 -0.10
N GLY A 267 -5.91 6.49 -1.27
CA GLY A 267 -6.74 6.49 -2.46
C GLY A 267 -7.72 7.66 -2.56
N GLY A 268 -8.63 7.47 -3.49
CA GLY A 268 -9.58 8.43 -3.97
C GLY A 268 -9.37 8.69 -5.46
N LEU A 269 -10.25 8.14 -6.32
CA LEU A 269 -10.17 8.28 -7.79
C LEU A 269 -10.16 9.76 -8.24
N THR A 270 -10.73 10.63 -7.43
CA THR A 270 -10.67 12.07 -7.63
C THR A 270 -10.32 12.77 -6.32
N TRP A 271 -9.63 13.88 -6.43
CA TRP A 271 -9.34 14.75 -5.28
C TRP A 271 -10.59 15.13 -4.48
N GLN A 272 -11.69 15.44 -5.18
CA GLN A 272 -12.96 15.85 -4.58
C GLN A 272 -13.54 14.74 -3.71
N HIS A 273 -13.46 13.49 -4.16
CA HIS A 273 -13.93 12.34 -3.40
C HIS A 273 -13.06 12.06 -2.18
N ALA A 274 -11.72 12.11 -2.34
CA ALA A 274 -10.80 12.00 -1.21
C ALA A 274 -11.08 13.05 -0.13
N LYS A 275 -11.25 14.32 -0.52
CA LYS A 275 -11.60 15.42 0.37
C LYS A 275 -12.94 15.17 1.08
N PHE A 276 -13.97 14.72 0.35
CA PHE A 276 -15.26 14.37 0.93
C PHE A 276 -15.14 13.28 1.99
N GLY A 277 -14.38 12.22 1.70
CA GLY A 277 -14.13 11.13 2.66
C GLY A 277 -13.47 11.61 3.95
N ILE A 278 -12.46 12.45 3.85
CA ILE A 278 -11.79 13.04 5.03
C ILE A 278 -12.75 13.91 5.85
N LEU A 279 -13.56 14.74 5.20
CA LEU A 279 -14.55 15.56 5.92
C LEU A 279 -15.64 14.68 6.57
N LYS A 280 -16.02 13.59 5.92
CA LYS A 280 -16.99 12.62 6.46
C LYS A 280 -16.43 11.87 7.65
N SER A 281 -15.16 11.45 7.61
CA SER A 281 -14.49 10.82 8.76
C SER A 281 -14.43 11.78 9.95
N LEU A 282 -14.09 13.05 9.72
CA LEU A 282 -14.11 14.08 10.76
C LEU A 282 -15.50 14.27 11.36
N GLN A 283 -16.55 14.32 10.53
CA GLN A 283 -17.93 14.42 10.99
C GLN A 283 -18.30 13.27 11.95
N VAL A 284 -17.93 12.04 11.61
CA VAL A 284 -18.21 10.86 12.45
C VAL A 284 -17.43 10.95 13.76
N LEU A 285 -16.17 11.37 13.74
CA LEU A 285 -15.36 11.52 14.96
C LEU A 285 -15.93 12.59 15.89
N VAL A 286 -16.44 13.70 15.35
CA VAL A 286 -17.14 14.74 16.14
C VAL A 286 -18.44 14.19 16.75
N GLN A 287 -19.24 13.49 15.98
CA GLN A 287 -20.48 12.87 16.45
C GLN A 287 -20.26 11.84 17.57
N LYS A 288 -19.10 11.17 17.55
CA LYS A 288 -18.68 10.23 18.60
C LYS A 288 -18.00 10.91 19.80
N GLY A 289 -17.82 12.22 19.78
CA GLY A 289 -17.09 12.96 20.84
C GLY A 289 -15.59 12.72 20.87
N LEU A 290 -15.02 12.15 19.81
CA LEU A 290 -13.59 11.84 19.69
C LEU A 290 -12.76 13.05 19.16
N VAL A 291 -13.45 14.02 18.57
CA VAL A 291 -12.92 15.34 18.21
C VAL A 291 -13.86 16.39 18.79
N THR A 292 -13.33 17.35 19.54
CA THR A 292 -14.10 18.39 20.19
C THR A 292 -14.25 19.63 19.32
N GLU A 293 -15.29 20.43 19.56
CA GLU A 293 -15.46 21.74 18.92
C GLU A 293 -14.26 22.69 19.21
N GLU A 294 -13.66 22.57 20.38
CA GLU A 294 -12.48 23.36 20.74
C GLU A 294 -11.28 23.03 19.87
N GLN A 295 -11.02 21.73 19.61
CA GLN A 295 -9.98 21.31 18.68
C GLN A 295 -10.24 21.87 17.26
N ILE A 296 -11.48 21.83 16.79
CA ILE A 296 -11.85 22.40 15.48
C ILE A 296 -11.58 23.90 15.43
N ARG A 297 -12.01 24.65 16.45
CA ARG A 297 -11.76 26.10 16.52
C ARG A 297 -10.28 26.48 16.55
N LYS A 298 -9.45 25.67 17.22
CA LYS A 298 -7.99 25.87 17.26
C LYS A 298 -7.32 25.54 15.91
N ALA A 299 -7.91 24.63 15.13
CA ALA A 299 -7.39 24.21 13.82
C ALA A 299 -7.74 25.18 12.69
N MET A 300 -8.75 26.01 12.87
CA MET A 300 -9.17 27.07 11.91
C MET A 300 -8.29 28.31 12.03
#